data_62de792d45a4e1055cd547482572119e
#
_entry.id   62de792d45a4e1055cd547482572119e
#
_cell.length_a   1.000
_cell.length_b   1.000
_cell.length_c   1.000
_cell.angle_alpha   90.00
_cell.angle_beta   90.00
_cell.angle_gamma   90.00
#
_symmetry.space_group_name_H-M   'P 1'
#
loop_
_entity.id
_entity.type
_entity.pdbx_description
1 polymer ?
#
loop_
_entity_poly.entity_id
_entity_poly.type
_entity_poly.pdbx_seq_one_letter_code
_entity_poly.pdbx_strand_id
1 'polypeptide(L)'
;MLDTFTGGVSWEEFYDKRDMPAPFLIYNQVPDRFLVQFLRKHAVQSAVEFGCGEGRNAIYLAQHGVFVEAYDLAANAIENARSFAARKEVTVSFSACDIFKQHFPSGKYDLVYDSGLFHHLAPHRRLEYRELVRTVLKPGGTFLLMCFAWGEGGGDDVDDYEFYKEPQVGVSFQKERLVRFFERDFYVHTIEKGEEQASGQEFSQPYLYECIFQKK
;
A
#
# COMPACT_ATOMS: atom_id res chain seq x y z
N MET A 1 17.84 -9.69 10.60
CA MET A 1 17.43 -8.59 11.49
C MET A 1 17.19 -7.26 10.76
N LEU A 2 17.63 -7.11 9.51
CA LEU A 2 17.35 -5.94 8.65
C LEU A 2 16.11 -6.11 7.74
N ASP A 3 15.46 -7.27 7.77
CA ASP A 3 14.39 -7.64 6.83
C ASP A 3 12.99 -7.12 7.21
N THR A 4 12.81 -6.72 8.49
CA THR A 4 11.54 -6.20 9.00
C THR A 4 11.77 -4.83 9.60
N PHE A 5 12.18 -3.88 8.74
CA PHE A 5 12.47 -2.56 9.25
C PHE A 5 11.18 -1.78 9.49
N THR A 6 10.91 -1.52 10.75
CA THR A 6 9.80 -0.72 11.26
C THR A 6 10.27 0.31 12.31
N GLY A 7 11.53 0.76 12.23
CA GLY A 7 12.07 1.68 13.26
C GLY A 7 11.99 1.14 14.69
N GLY A 8 12.02 -0.20 14.86
CA GLY A 8 11.94 -0.85 16.17
C GLY A 8 10.52 -1.12 16.67
N VAL A 9 9.48 -0.82 15.89
CA VAL A 9 8.09 -1.16 16.22
C VAL A 9 7.67 -2.41 15.44
N SER A 10 7.14 -3.41 16.13
CA SER A 10 6.47 -4.53 15.50
C SER A 10 5.10 -4.06 14.98
N TRP A 11 4.74 -4.41 13.71
CA TRP A 11 3.42 -4.10 13.18
C TRP A 11 2.30 -4.77 14.00
N GLU A 12 2.54 -5.96 14.56
CA GLU A 12 1.61 -6.60 15.49
C GLU A 12 1.37 -5.75 16.72
N GLU A 13 2.43 -5.25 17.38
CA GLU A 13 2.30 -4.34 18.53
C GLU A 13 1.59 -3.03 18.16
N PHE A 14 1.85 -2.51 16.96
CA PHE A 14 1.19 -1.31 16.44
C PHE A 14 -0.34 -1.50 16.35
N TYR A 15 -0.79 -2.62 15.78
CA TYR A 15 -2.23 -2.90 15.68
C TYR A 15 -2.86 -3.30 17.02
N ASP A 16 -2.11 -3.87 17.96
CA ASP A 16 -2.61 -4.20 19.30
C ASP A 16 -2.79 -2.97 20.18
N LYS A 17 -1.77 -2.12 20.22
CA LYS A 17 -1.74 -0.99 21.17
C LYS A 17 -2.71 0.13 20.80
N ARG A 18 -2.89 0.40 19.52
CA ARG A 18 -3.74 1.48 18.97
C ARG A 18 -3.55 2.86 19.61
N ASP A 19 -2.44 3.03 20.33
CA ASP A 19 -2.11 4.23 21.12
C ASP A 19 -1.47 5.34 20.28
N MET A 20 -1.05 5.02 19.06
CA MET A 20 -0.59 6.05 18.14
C MET A 20 -1.76 6.62 17.34
N PRO A 21 -1.88 7.95 17.25
CA PRO A 21 -2.91 8.61 16.46
C PRO A 21 -2.57 8.45 14.96
N ALA A 22 -2.74 7.23 14.44
CA ALA A 22 -2.60 6.98 13.02
C ALA A 22 -3.97 7.17 12.37
N PRO A 23 -4.15 8.16 11.50
CA PRO A 23 -5.45 8.47 10.89
C PRO A 23 -6.09 7.25 10.22
N PHE A 24 -5.30 6.38 9.58
CA PHE A 24 -5.81 5.17 8.93
C PHE A 24 -6.38 4.13 9.90
N LEU A 25 -5.99 4.12 11.18
CA LEU A 25 -6.62 3.29 12.22
C LEU A 25 -7.97 3.82 12.66
N ILE A 26 -8.13 5.15 12.69
CA ILE A 26 -9.41 5.80 13.01
C ILE A 26 -10.41 5.54 11.88
N TYR A 27 -9.94 5.54 10.64
CA TYR A 27 -10.74 5.35 9.43
C TYR A 27 -10.58 3.94 8.86
N ASN A 28 -10.34 2.94 9.71
CA ASN A 28 -10.04 1.57 9.30
C ASN A 28 -11.16 0.84 8.52
N GLN A 29 -12.32 1.45 8.38
CA GLN A 29 -13.47 0.89 7.67
C GLN A 29 -13.91 1.70 6.45
N VAL A 30 -13.23 2.80 6.15
CA VAL A 30 -13.51 3.60 4.97
C VAL A 30 -12.38 3.44 3.94
N PRO A 31 -12.71 3.28 2.66
CA PRO A 31 -11.72 3.11 1.61
C PRO A 31 -10.93 4.40 1.35
N ASP A 32 -9.79 4.28 0.72
CA ASP A 32 -9.08 5.43 0.20
C ASP A 32 -9.86 6.08 -0.95
N ARG A 33 -10.03 7.40 -0.86
CA ARG A 33 -10.69 8.20 -1.90
C ARG A 33 -10.04 7.99 -3.27
N PHE A 34 -8.74 7.89 -3.29
CA PHE A 34 -7.97 7.61 -4.49
C PHE A 34 -8.40 6.30 -5.19
N LEU A 35 -8.53 5.22 -4.42
CA LEU A 35 -9.02 3.94 -4.92
C LEU A 35 -10.47 4.05 -5.43
N VAL A 36 -11.34 4.72 -4.67
CA VAL A 36 -12.74 4.96 -5.05
C VAL A 36 -12.82 5.70 -6.37
N GLN A 37 -12.06 6.78 -6.53
CA GLN A 37 -12.04 7.57 -7.77
C GLN A 37 -11.49 6.78 -8.97
N PHE A 38 -10.49 5.92 -8.73
CA PHE A 38 -9.96 5.05 -9.76
C PHE A 38 -11.00 4.04 -10.26
N LEU A 39 -11.67 3.34 -9.34
CA LEU A 39 -12.69 2.33 -9.69
C LEU A 39 -13.92 2.91 -10.42
N ARG A 40 -14.25 4.19 -10.17
CA ARG A 40 -15.32 4.87 -10.94
C ARG A 40 -15.01 5.02 -12.43
N LYS A 41 -13.73 4.97 -12.81
CA LYS A 41 -13.24 5.24 -14.17
C LYS A 41 -12.67 4.01 -14.87
N HIS A 42 -12.32 2.97 -14.10
CA HIS A 42 -11.59 1.82 -14.61
C HIS A 42 -12.23 0.51 -14.14
N ALA A 43 -12.47 -0.40 -15.06
CA ALA A 43 -12.92 -1.76 -14.74
C ALA A 43 -11.74 -2.59 -14.23
N VAL A 44 -11.91 -3.22 -13.07
CA VAL A 44 -10.94 -4.11 -12.43
C VAL A 44 -11.62 -5.42 -12.14
N GLN A 45 -11.03 -6.55 -12.54
CA GLN A 45 -11.57 -7.88 -12.27
C GLN A 45 -10.79 -8.61 -11.17
N SER A 46 -9.49 -8.35 -11.09
CA SER A 46 -8.57 -9.00 -10.13
C SER A 46 -7.59 -7.98 -9.54
N ALA A 47 -7.45 -8.01 -8.23
CA ALA A 47 -6.53 -7.12 -7.51
C ALA A 47 -5.73 -7.87 -6.45
N VAL A 48 -4.56 -7.35 -6.15
CA VAL A 48 -3.79 -7.68 -4.96
C VAL A 48 -3.47 -6.41 -4.17
N GLU A 49 -3.66 -6.47 -2.85
CA GLU A 49 -3.24 -5.41 -1.93
C GLU A 49 -2.08 -5.91 -1.07
N PHE A 50 -0.95 -5.21 -1.13
CA PHE A 50 0.22 -5.47 -0.29
C PHE A 50 0.28 -4.46 0.86
N GLY A 51 0.42 -4.96 2.11
CA GLY A 51 0.32 -4.14 3.32
C GLY A 51 -1.12 -3.73 3.59
N CYS A 52 -2.07 -4.68 3.51
CA CYS A 52 -3.50 -4.38 3.56
C CYS A 52 -4.01 -3.97 4.96
N GLY A 53 -3.22 -4.17 6.02
CA GLY A 53 -3.64 -3.93 7.39
C GLY A 53 -4.96 -4.64 7.72
N GLU A 54 -5.92 -3.91 8.26
CA GLU A 54 -7.26 -4.41 8.60
C GLU A 54 -8.21 -4.51 7.38
N GLY A 55 -7.70 -4.37 6.15
CA GLY A 55 -8.38 -4.77 4.91
C GLY A 55 -9.39 -3.78 4.34
N ARG A 56 -9.41 -2.50 4.77
CA ARG A 56 -10.42 -1.51 4.35
C ARG A 56 -10.58 -1.37 2.83
N ASN A 57 -9.47 -1.35 2.09
CA ASN A 57 -9.45 -1.20 0.65
C ASN A 57 -9.75 -2.53 -0.06
N ALA A 58 -9.17 -3.65 0.41
CA ALA A 58 -9.47 -4.98 -0.10
C ALA A 58 -10.96 -5.32 0.03
N ILE A 59 -11.59 -4.98 1.15
CA ILE A 59 -13.02 -5.16 1.38
C ILE A 59 -13.83 -4.29 0.42
N TYR A 60 -13.43 -3.03 0.22
CA TYR A 60 -14.09 -2.14 -0.72
C TYR A 60 -14.01 -2.66 -2.17
N LEU A 61 -12.85 -3.13 -2.61
CA LEU A 61 -12.69 -3.79 -3.91
C LEU A 61 -13.63 -4.99 -4.06
N ALA A 62 -13.69 -5.86 -3.06
CA ALA A 62 -14.56 -7.04 -3.07
C ALA A 62 -16.04 -6.67 -3.10
N GLN A 63 -16.49 -5.61 -2.42
CA GLN A 63 -17.86 -5.08 -2.49
C GLN A 63 -18.24 -4.61 -3.90
N HIS A 64 -17.24 -4.29 -4.74
CA HIS A 64 -17.43 -3.90 -6.14
C HIS A 64 -17.21 -5.07 -7.13
N GLY A 65 -17.23 -6.32 -6.62
CA GLY A 65 -17.15 -7.52 -7.45
C GLY A 65 -15.76 -7.86 -7.95
N VAL A 66 -14.71 -7.26 -7.40
CA VAL A 66 -13.32 -7.56 -7.74
C VAL A 66 -12.87 -8.81 -6.97
N PHE A 67 -12.21 -9.75 -7.65
CA PHE A 67 -11.48 -10.82 -6.97
C PHE A 67 -10.22 -10.25 -6.28
N VAL A 68 -10.11 -10.40 -4.96
CA VAL A 68 -9.05 -9.77 -4.17
C VAL A 68 -8.28 -10.77 -3.35
N GLU A 69 -6.96 -10.68 -3.44
CA GLU A 69 -5.99 -11.25 -2.50
C GLU A 69 -5.30 -10.12 -1.75
N ALA A 70 -5.14 -10.25 -0.45
CA ALA A 70 -4.60 -9.19 0.39
C ALA A 70 -3.63 -9.74 1.44
N TYR A 71 -2.50 -9.07 1.59
CA TYR A 71 -1.37 -9.55 2.35
C TYR A 71 -0.89 -8.50 3.34
N ASP A 72 -0.63 -8.92 4.57
CA ASP A 72 0.02 -8.10 5.58
C ASP A 72 0.97 -8.95 6.42
N LEU A 73 1.93 -8.33 7.07
CA LEU A 73 2.86 -9.01 7.97
C LEU A 73 2.21 -9.28 9.33
N ALA A 74 1.31 -8.39 9.79
CA ALA A 74 0.65 -8.45 11.09
C ALA A 74 -0.51 -9.44 11.09
N ALA A 75 -0.38 -10.55 11.84
CA ALA A 75 -1.40 -11.58 11.91
C ALA A 75 -2.70 -11.08 12.57
N ASN A 76 -2.59 -10.23 13.60
CA ASN A 76 -3.74 -9.63 14.29
C ASN A 76 -4.52 -8.66 13.38
N ALA A 77 -3.84 -7.89 12.51
CA ALA A 77 -4.51 -7.07 11.50
C ALA A 77 -5.32 -7.93 10.51
N ILE A 78 -4.74 -9.03 10.06
CA ILE A 78 -5.42 -9.99 9.15
C ILE A 78 -6.63 -10.67 9.82
N GLU A 79 -6.58 -11.00 11.12
CA GLU A 79 -7.73 -11.52 11.86
C GLU A 79 -8.87 -10.50 11.91
N ASN A 80 -8.54 -9.23 12.18
CA ASN A 80 -9.50 -8.13 12.13
C ASN A 80 -10.09 -7.94 10.72
N ALA A 81 -9.24 -7.98 9.68
CA ALA A 81 -9.67 -7.87 8.29
C ALA A 81 -10.69 -8.95 7.91
N ARG A 82 -10.45 -10.22 8.28
CA ARG A 82 -11.39 -11.33 8.07
C ARG A 82 -12.72 -11.08 8.79
N SER A 83 -12.66 -10.61 10.04
CA SER A 83 -13.86 -10.25 10.81
C SER A 83 -14.64 -9.11 10.15
N PHE A 84 -13.96 -8.09 9.63
CA PHE A 84 -14.60 -6.98 8.92
C PHE A 84 -15.23 -7.42 7.59
N ALA A 85 -14.54 -8.24 6.80
CA ALA A 85 -15.06 -8.80 5.56
C ALA A 85 -16.33 -9.66 5.80
N ALA A 86 -16.30 -10.50 6.82
CA ALA A 86 -17.47 -11.31 7.22
C ALA A 86 -18.69 -10.45 7.58
N ARG A 87 -18.50 -9.35 8.32
CA ARG A 87 -19.58 -8.40 8.64
C ARG A 87 -20.11 -7.64 7.43
N LYS A 88 -19.31 -7.50 6.39
CA LYS A 88 -19.69 -6.85 5.12
C LYS A 88 -20.16 -7.86 4.07
N GLU A 89 -20.23 -9.16 4.45
CA GLU A 89 -20.67 -10.26 3.57
C GLU A 89 -19.90 -10.36 2.25
N VAL A 90 -18.58 -10.07 2.30
CA VAL A 90 -17.70 -10.18 1.14
C VAL A 90 -16.60 -11.21 1.36
N THR A 91 -16.09 -11.75 0.25
CA THR A 91 -14.97 -12.69 0.25
C THR A 91 -13.70 -12.01 -0.23
N VAL A 92 -12.67 -12.04 0.62
CA VAL A 92 -11.30 -11.61 0.30
C VAL A 92 -10.34 -12.69 0.79
N SER A 93 -9.33 -13.02 -0.01
CA SER A 93 -8.28 -13.96 0.39
C SER A 93 -7.21 -13.23 1.20
N PHE A 94 -7.38 -13.17 2.52
CA PHE A 94 -6.42 -12.56 3.43
C PHE A 94 -5.34 -13.53 3.88
N SER A 95 -4.06 -13.11 3.86
CA SER A 95 -2.92 -13.91 4.32
C SER A 95 -1.94 -13.07 5.16
N ALA A 96 -1.61 -13.59 6.35
CA ALA A 96 -0.55 -13.01 7.18
C ALA A 96 0.79 -13.61 6.75
N CYS A 97 1.64 -12.83 6.09
CA CYS A 97 2.95 -13.30 5.63
C CYS A 97 3.89 -12.16 5.22
N ASP A 98 5.17 -12.48 5.21
CA ASP A 98 6.19 -11.67 4.54
C ASP A 98 6.10 -11.91 3.02
N ILE A 99 5.68 -10.88 2.27
CA ILE A 99 5.49 -10.96 0.82
C ILE A 99 6.78 -11.28 0.06
N PHE A 100 7.94 -10.96 0.60
CA PHE A 100 9.23 -11.26 -0.01
C PHE A 100 9.65 -12.72 0.11
N LYS A 101 8.96 -13.49 0.96
CA LYS A 101 9.16 -14.93 1.14
C LYS A 101 8.10 -15.78 0.43
N GLN A 102 7.17 -15.14 -0.28
CA GLN A 102 6.10 -15.80 -1.00
C GLN A 102 6.40 -15.90 -2.50
N HIS A 103 5.85 -16.94 -3.09
CA HIS A 103 5.84 -17.06 -4.55
C HIS A 103 4.50 -16.58 -5.11
N PHE A 104 4.54 -15.59 -5.97
CA PHE A 104 3.36 -15.03 -6.62
C PHE A 104 3.32 -15.42 -8.11
N PRO A 105 2.15 -15.80 -8.65
CA PRO A 105 2.00 -16.07 -10.06
C PRO A 105 2.19 -14.81 -10.90
N SER A 106 2.89 -14.93 -12.02
CA SER A 106 3.12 -13.83 -12.95
C SER A 106 1.84 -13.48 -13.72
N GLY A 107 1.61 -12.17 -13.93
CA GLY A 107 0.55 -11.69 -14.80
C GLY A 107 -0.87 -12.04 -14.35
N LYS A 108 -1.12 -12.08 -13.05
CA LYS A 108 -2.41 -12.49 -12.47
C LYS A 108 -3.40 -11.35 -12.28
N TYR A 109 -2.92 -10.14 -11.93
CA TYR A 109 -3.80 -9.07 -11.45
C TYR A 109 -3.89 -7.92 -12.45
N ASP A 110 -5.09 -7.34 -12.53
CA ASP A 110 -5.35 -6.08 -13.24
C ASP A 110 -4.83 -4.91 -12.44
N LEU A 111 -4.89 -5.02 -11.09
CA LEU A 111 -4.53 -3.97 -10.15
C LEU A 111 -3.62 -4.51 -9.03
N VAL A 112 -2.53 -3.80 -8.76
CA VAL A 112 -1.81 -3.85 -7.49
C VAL A 112 -2.12 -2.57 -6.72
N TYR A 113 -2.51 -2.70 -5.46
CA TYR A 113 -2.78 -1.57 -4.58
C TYR A 113 -1.84 -1.59 -3.37
N ASP A 114 -1.27 -0.44 -3.07
CA ASP A 114 -0.42 -0.20 -1.90
C ASP A 114 -0.82 1.12 -1.25
N SER A 115 -1.38 1.04 -0.05
CA SER A 115 -1.75 2.19 0.76
C SER A 115 -0.84 2.32 1.98
N GLY A 116 0.45 2.59 1.72
CA GLY A 116 1.36 2.91 2.80
C GLY A 116 2.43 1.87 3.12
N LEU A 117 2.54 0.75 2.38
CA LEU A 117 3.62 -0.21 2.59
C LEU A 117 4.96 0.29 2.07
N PHE A 118 5.00 0.83 0.84
CA PHE A 118 6.25 1.17 0.14
C PHE A 118 7.15 2.11 0.92
N HIS A 119 6.60 3.09 1.59
CA HIS A 119 7.36 4.07 2.34
C HIS A 119 7.96 3.54 3.66
N HIS A 120 7.56 2.34 4.07
CA HIS A 120 8.16 1.61 5.20
C HIS A 120 9.24 0.62 4.77
N LEU A 121 9.41 0.38 3.46
CA LEU A 121 10.39 -0.58 2.98
C LEU A 121 11.81 -0.01 3.04
N ALA A 122 12.75 -0.82 3.53
CA ALA A 122 14.17 -0.52 3.44
C ALA A 122 14.62 -0.41 1.96
N PRO A 123 15.64 0.41 1.64
CA PRO A 123 16.07 0.66 0.25
C PRO A 123 16.28 -0.58 -0.59
N HIS A 124 16.96 -1.63 -0.06
CA HIS A 124 17.19 -2.88 -0.78
C HIS A 124 15.88 -3.60 -1.11
N ARG A 125 14.87 -3.54 -0.23
CA ARG A 125 13.56 -4.16 -0.44
C ARG A 125 12.71 -3.42 -1.47
N ARG A 126 12.92 -2.12 -1.67
CA ARG A 126 12.17 -1.33 -2.68
C ARG A 126 12.39 -1.86 -4.10
N LEU A 127 13.62 -2.30 -4.42
CA LEU A 127 13.91 -2.91 -5.74
C LEU A 127 13.20 -4.26 -5.92
N GLU A 128 13.24 -5.11 -4.89
CA GLU A 128 12.53 -6.39 -4.88
C GLU A 128 11.02 -6.17 -5.00
N TYR A 129 10.50 -5.17 -4.30
CA TYR A 129 9.08 -4.80 -4.34
C TYR A 129 8.64 -4.33 -5.72
N ARG A 130 9.41 -3.44 -6.37
CA ARG A 130 9.11 -3.01 -7.74
C ARG A 130 9.07 -4.19 -8.71
N GLU A 131 10.00 -5.13 -8.58
CA GLU A 131 10.02 -6.34 -9.41
C GLU A 131 8.83 -7.26 -9.10
N LEU A 132 8.45 -7.40 -7.83
CA LEU A 132 7.26 -8.14 -7.41
C LEU A 132 6.00 -7.53 -8.05
N VAL A 133 5.79 -6.23 -7.90
CA VAL A 133 4.65 -5.51 -8.49
C VAL A 133 4.60 -5.70 -10.00
N ARG A 134 5.74 -5.52 -10.68
CA ARG A 134 5.86 -5.76 -12.13
C ARG A 134 5.50 -7.19 -12.51
N THR A 135 5.97 -8.16 -11.74
CA THR A 135 5.75 -9.59 -12.03
C THR A 135 4.30 -9.98 -11.92
N VAL A 136 3.61 -9.58 -10.86
CA VAL A 136 2.23 -10.03 -10.59
C VAL A 136 1.18 -9.33 -11.46
N LEU A 137 1.47 -8.14 -11.97
CA LEU A 137 0.59 -7.41 -12.87
C LEU A 137 0.52 -8.07 -14.25
N LYS A 138 -0.68 -8.12 -14.82
CA LYS A 138 -0.90 -8.39 -16.24
C LYS A 138 -0.18 -7.33 -17.10
N PRO A 139 0.15 -7.63 -18.39
CA PRO A 139 0.56 -6.58 -19.32
C PRO A 139 -0.46 -5.45 -19.35
N GLY A 140 -0.03 -4.19 -19.21
CA GLY A 140 -0.90 -3.03 -19.12
C GLY A 140 -1.68 -2.88 -17.81
N GLY A 141 -1.47 -3.77 -16.83
CA GLY A 141 -2.07 -3.66 -15.50
C GLY A 141 -1.59 -2.44 -14.73
N THR A 142 -2.37 -2.00 -13.76
CA THR A 142 -2.15 -0.76 -13.03
C THR A 142 -1.59 -1.02 -11.63
N PHE A 143 -0.62 -0.21 -11.22
CA PHE A 143 -0.15 -0.09 -9.86
C PHE A 143 -0.58 1.25 -9.28
N LEU A 144 -1.39 1.22 -8.24
CA LEU A 144 -1.75 2.38 -7.44
C LEU A 144 -0.94 2.37 -6.16
N LEU A 145 -0.24 3.46 -5.90
CA LEU A 145 0.62 3.64 -4.73
C LEU A 145 0.23 4.89 -3.97
N MET A 146 0.00 4.75 -2.67
CA MET A 146 -0.02 5.86 -1.73
C MET A 146 1.22 5.81 -0.85
N CYS A 147 2.01 6.88 -0.83
CA CYS A 147 3.22 6.97 0.00
C CYS A 147 3.45 8.40 0.50
N PHE A 148 4.29 8.57 1.53
CA PHE A 148 4.58 9.90 2.07
C PHE A 148 5.15 10.84 1.01
N ALA A 149 4.56 12.03 0.93
CA ALA A 149 5.05 13.13 0.12
C ALA A 149 6.21 13.85 0.83
N TRP A 150 7.18 14.32 0.05
CA TRP A 150 8.36 15.01 0.56
C TRP A 150 8.00 16.18 1.50
N GLY A 151 8.65 16.18 2.68
CA GLY A 151 8.49 17.24 3.68
C GLY A 151 7.20 17.18 4.51
N GLU A 152 6.35 16.15 4.32
CA GLU A 152 5.02 16.11 4.94
C GLU A 152 4.85 14.96 5.96
N GLY A 153 5.60 13.88 5.83
CA GLY A 153 5.47 12.74 6.73
C GLY A 153 6.67 11.81 6.67
N GLY A 154 6.93 11.12 7.78
CA GLY A 154 8.12 10.28 7.89
C GLY A 154 9.43 11.06 7.92
N GLY A 155 10.55 10.36 7.79
CA GLY A 155 11.86 10.95 7.58
C GLY A 155 12.05 11.38 6.12
N ASP A 156 12.96 12.31 5.88
CA ASP A 156 13.33 12.68 4.52
C ASP A 156 13.94 11.49 3.78
N ASP A 157 13.71 11.43 2.47
CA ASP A 157 14.30 10.43 1.60
C ASP A 157 15.81 10.69 1.44
N VAL A 158 16.53 10.24 2.44
CA VAL A 158 17.99 10.25 2.50
C VAL A 158 18.56 9.15 1.59
N ASP A 159 19.85 9.22 1.28
CA ASP A 159 20.50 8.13 0.58
C ASP A 159 20.50 6.83 1.41
N ASP A 160 20.75 5.70 0.75
CA ASP A 160 20.68 4.40 1.37
C ASP A 160 21.65 4.26 2.56
N TYR A 161 22.81 4.92 2.51
CA TYR A 161 23.78 4.87 3.60
C TYR A 161 23.25 5.56 4.86
N GLU A 162 22.72 6.78 4.72
CA GLU A 162 22.14 7.53 5.85
C GLU A 162 20.90 6.81 6.41
N PHE A 163 20.07 6.21 5.55
CA PHE A 163 18.93 5.40 5.98
C PHE A 163 19.36 4.25 6.92
N TYR A 164 20.43 3.51 6.57
CA TYR A 164 20.87 2.39 7.41
C TYR A 164 21.62 2.83 8.67
N LYS A 165 22.12 4.05 8.71
CA LYS A 165 22.76 4.63 9.88
C LYS A 165 21.74 5.12 10.92
N GLU A 166 20.68 5.76 10.46
CA GLU A 166 19.56 6.23 11.29
C GLU A 166 18.22 5.80 10.68
N PRO A 167 17.81 4.55 10.91
CA PRO A 167 16.63 4.01 10.30
C PRO A 167 15.35 4.76 10.68
N GLN A 168 14.54 5.12 9.68
CA GLN A 168 13.27 5.84 9.85
C GLN A 168 12.07 4.89 9.83
N VAL A 169 11.00 5.17 10.57
CA VAL A 169 9.75 4.38 10.56
C VAL A 169 9.06 4.44 9.19
N GLY A 170 9.21 5.54 8.49
CA GLY A 170 8.71 5.73 7.13
C GLY A 170 9.52 6.83 6.45
N VAL A 171 9.56 6.79 5.13
CA VAL A 171 10.36 7.73 4.33
C VAL A 171 9.48 8.47 3.35
N SER A 172 9.61 9.80 3.32
CA SER A 172 8.94 10.66 2.33
C SER A 172 9.77 10.74 1.04
N PHE A 173 9.10 10.82 -0.10
CA PHE A 173 9.75 10.79 -1.40
C PHE A 173 9.57 12.10 -2.18
N GLN A 174 10.63 12.54 -2.86
CA GLN A 174 10.50 13.53 -3.91
C GLN A 174 9.81 12.91 -5.13
N LYS A 175 8.93 13.67 -5.79
CA LYS A 175 8.19 13.23 -6.98
C LYS A 175 9.12 12.73 -8.09
N GLU A 176 10.18 13.46 -8.36
CA GLU A 176 11.19 13.15 -9.39
C GLU A 176 11.94 11.84 -9.09
N ARG A 177 12.10 11.52 -7.80
CA ARG A 177 12.73 10.26 -7.38
C ARG A 177 11.81 9.08 -7.60
N LEU A 178 10.52 9.21 -7.31
CA LEU A 178 9.51 8.19 -7.63
C LEU A 178 9.42 7.95 -9.14
N VAL A 179 9.39 9.04 -9.95
CA VAL A 179 9.41 8.92 -11.40
C VAL A 179 10.61 8.09 -11.86
N ARG A 180 11.83 8.50 -11.50
CA ARG A 180 13.07 7.79 -11.89
C ARG A 180 13.10 6.35 -11.40
N PHE A 181 12.51 6.06 -10.24
CA PHE A 181 12.48 4.71 -9.68
C PHE A 181 11.57 3.77 -10.46
N PHE A 182 10.39 4.25 -10.91
CA PHE A 182 9.38 3.42 -11.55
C PHE A 182 9.39 3.49 -13.09
N GLU A 183 9.89 4.57 -13.71
CA GLU A 183 9.82 4.79 -15.16
C GLU A 183 10.50 3.71 -16.02
N ARG A 184 11.40 2.93 -15.45
CA ARG A 184 12.04 1.82 -16.17
C ARG A 184 11.02 0.75 -16.61
N ASP A 185 10.11 0.40 -15.72
CA ASP A 185 9.21 -0.76 -15.87
C ASP A 185 7.74 -0.34 -16.04
N PHE A 186 7.44 0.95 -15.78
CA PHE A 186 6.09 1.49 -15.78
C PHE A 186 6.01 2.80 -16.58
N TYR A 187 4.85 3.03 -17.19
CA TYR A 187 4.43 4.37 -17.56
C TYR A 187 3.93 5.10 -16.31
N VAL A 188 4.46 6.28 -16.03
CA VAL A 188 4.06 7.13 -14.91
C VAL A 188 2.95 8.05 -15.38
N HIS A 189 1.71 7.83 -14.93
CA HIS A 189 0.57 8.66 -15.34
C HIS A 189 0.39 9.87 -14.44
N THR A 190 0.30 9.66 -13.12
CA THR A 190 0.13 10.73 -12.14
C THR A 190 0.96 10.46 -10.89
N ILE A 191 1.43 11.53 -10.26
CA ILE A 191 1.95 11.58 -8.90
C ILE A 191 1.48 12.93 -8.35
N GLU A 192 0.43 12.92 -7.54
CA GLU A 192 -0.20 14.12 -6.99
C GLU A 192 -0.41 13.97 -5.50
N LYS A 193 -0.43 15.06 -4.75
CA LYS A 193 -0.79 15.03 -3.33
C LYS A 193 -2.27 14.75 -3.17
N GLY A 194 -2.61 13.94 -2.18
CA GLY A 194 -3.98 13.76 -1.75
C GLY A 194 -4.59 15.08 -1.28
N GLU A 195 -5.89 15.13 -1.19
CA GLU A 195 -6.62 16.28 -0.66
C GLU A 195 -6.93 16.09 0.82
N GLU A 196 -7.17 17.19 1.53
CA GLU A 196 -7.67 17.11 2.90
C GLU A 196 -9.04 16.42 2.93
N GLN A 197 -9.23 15.56 3.91
CA GLN A 197 -10.47 14.80 4.05
C GLN A 197 -11.66 15.69 4.34
N ALA A 198 -12.58 15.81 3.38
CA ALA A 198 -13.79 16.63 3.52
C ALA A 198 -14.97 15.89 4.18
N SER A 199 -14.96 14.54 4.18
CA SER A 199 -16.04 13.73 4.76
C SER A 199 -15.49 12.44 5.37
N GLY A 200 -16.12 11.90 6.41
CA GLY A 200 -15.74 10.64 7.06
C GLY A 200 -16.05 9.37 6.24
N GLN A 201 -16.37 9.48 4.95
CA GLN A 201 -16.77 8.35 4.10
C GLN A 201 -15.63 7.76 3.26
N GLU A 202 -14.57 8.53 3.03
CA GLU A 202 -13.40 8.13 2.25
C GLU A 202 -12.14 8.71 2.93
N PHE A 203 -11.02 7.98 2.91
CA PHE A 203 -9.77 8.45 3.49
C PHE A 203 -8.91 9.13 2.42
N SER A 204 -8.41 10.33 2.71
CA SER A 204 -7.40 11.05 1.93
C SER A 204 -6.64 12.01 2.83
N GLN A 205 -5.36 12.23 2.54
CA GLN A 205 -4.50 13.10 3.33
C GLN A 205 -3.52 13.86 2.43
N PRO A 206 -3.30 15.17 2.67
CA PRO A 206 -2.43 15.99 1.85
C PRO A 206 -0.93 15.66 1.97
N TYR A 207 -0.56 14.91 3.02
CA TYR A 207 0.82 14.42 3.22
C TYR A 207 1.14 13.12 2.48
N LEU A 208 0.18 12.57 1.71
CA LEU A 208 0.39 11.39 0.88
C LEU A 208 0.40 11.76 -0.60
N TYR A 209 1.30 11.15 -1.37
CA TYR A 209 1.15 11.07 -2.81
C TYR A 209 0.19 9.98 -3.20
N GLU A 210 -0.62 10.25 -4.20
CA GLU A 210 -1.50 9.35 -4.93
C GLU A 210 -0.88 9.13 -6.32
N CYS A 211 -0.37 7.92 -6.56
CA CYS A 211 0.43 7.63 -7.75
C CYS A 211 -0.24 6.57 -8.62
N ILE A 212 -0.32 6.81 -9.95
CA ILE A 212 -0.81 5.85 -10.94
C ILE A 212 0.34 5.47 -11.86
N PHE A 213 0.67 4.19 -11.85
CA PHE A 213 1.67 3.57 -12.72
C PHE A 213 1.00 2.47 -13.54
N GLN A 214 1.36 2.36 -14.84
CA GLN A 214 0.89 1.28 -15.71
C GLN A 214 2.07 0.44 -16.17
N LYS A 215 1.99 -0.88 -16.01
CA LYS A 215 3.03 -1.80 -16.48
C LYS A 215 3.22 -1.70 -18.00
N LYS A 216 4.48 -1.56 -18.41
CA LYS A 216 4.89 -1.57 -19.83
C LYS A 216 4.75 -2.93 -20.48
#